data_4fff75c97b12bb55d6aa4c8d2bf9af10
#
_entry.id   4fff75c97b12bb55d6aa4c8d2bf9af10
#
_cell.length_a   1.000
_cell.length_b   1.000
_cell.length_c   1.000
_cell.angle_alpha   90.00
_cell.angle_beta   90.00
_cell.angle_gamma   90.00
#
_symmetry.space_group_name_H-M   'P 1'
#
loop_
_entity.id
_entity.type
_entity.pdbx_description
1 polymer ?
#
loop_
_entity_poly.entity_id
_entity_poly.type
_entity_poly.pdbx_seq_one_letter_code
_entity_poly.pdbx_strand_id
1 'polypeptide(L)'
;MAGVVDGRNVWRTDLEAALGTLATLLGSAATVAVSTSCSTLHVPYSLEPETDLDDALRSWLAFGAEKVREVVVLARALRDGHDAVADEIASSRAAIASRKRDPRLHNGQIRARIEAIVASGAHRGNAAQRRASQDARLPLPPLPTTTIGSYPQTSAIRVARAALRAGVIDEAEYVRRMRQEITEVIALQERLGLDVLVHGEPERNDMVQYFAEQ
;
A
#
# COMPACT_ATOMS: atom_id res chain seq x y z
N MET A 1 -18.17 -21.90 5.91
CA MET A 1 -17.85 -20.50 6.23
C MET A 1 -17.34 -19.83 4.97
N ALA A 2 -17.88 -18.68 4.59
CA ALA A 2 -17.55 -17.95 3.38
C ALA A 2 -16.91 -16.59 3.73
N GLY A 3 -15.63 -16.43 3.42
CA GLY A 3 -14.84 -15.22 3.68
C GLY A 3 -14.97 -14.20 2.55
N VAL A 4 -16.14 -13.59 2.40
CA VAL A 4 -16.46 -12.68 1.29
C VAL A 4 -16.18 -11.20 1.56
N VAL A 5 -15.83 -10.85 2.79
CA VAL A 5 -15.35 -9.52 3.19
C VAL A 5 -13.84 -9.58 3.35
N ASP A 6 -13.08 -8.81 2.58
CA ASP A 6 -11.61 -8.84 2.66
C ASP A 6 -11.12 -8.23 3.98
N GLY A 7 -10.41 -9.01 4.79
CA GLY A 7 -9.87 -8.59 6.09
C GLY A 7 -8.50 -7.89 6.02
N ARG A 8 -7.87 -7.80 4.85
CA ARG A 8 -6.50 -7.24 4.70
C ARG A 8 -6.46 -5.87 4.06
N ASN A 9 -7.39 -5.56 3.16
CA ASN A 9 -7.44 -4.25 2.53
C ASN A 9 -8.36 -3.30 3.30
N VAL A 10 -8.22 -2.02 3.06
CA VAL A 10 -8.99 -0.95 3.70
C VAL A 10 -10.23 -0.53 2.91
N TRP A 11 -10.53 -1.20 1.81
CA TRP A 11 -11.62 -0.81 0.92
C TRP A 11 -12.96 -1.36 1.38
N ARG A 12 -14.01 -0.56 1.17
CA ARG A 12 -15.38 -0.97 1.34
C ARG A 12 -15.71 -2.15 0.42
N THR A 13 -16.38 -3.16 0.95
CA THR A 13 -16.78 -4.37 0.21
C THR A 13 -17.87 -4.05 -0.81
N ASP A 14 -17.75 -4.63 -2.01
CA ASP A 14 -18.86 -4.71 -2.96
C ASP A 14 -19.88 -5.73 -2.44
N LEU A 15 -20.88 -5.22 -1.72
CA LEU A 15 -21.88 -6.06 -1.08
C LEU A 15 -22.72 -6.85 -2.09
N GLU A 16 -22.97 -6.27 -3.26
CA GLU A 16 -23.71 -6.97 -4.33
C GLU A 16 -22.93 -8.14 -4.92
N ALA A 17 -21.65 -7.93 -5.23
CA ALA A 17 -20.77 -8.99 -5.68
C ALA A 17 -20.56 -10.08 -4.62
N ALA A 18 -20.44 -9.69 -3.33
CA ALA A 18 -20.35 -10.61 -2.21
C ALA A 18 -21.61 -11.46 -2.06
N LEU A 19 -22.81 -10.87 -2.19
CA LEU A 19 -24.07 -11.58 -2.17
C LEU A 19 -24.20 -12.54 -3.37
N GLY A 20 -23.79 -12.13 -4.56
CA GLY A 20 -23.72 -13.00 -5.73
C GLY A 20 -22.86 -14.25 -5.47
N THR A 21 -21.70 -14.08 -4.82
CA THR A 21 -20.84 -15.19 -4.41
C THR A 21 -21.52 -16.09 -3.37
N LEU A 22 -22.15 -15.50 -2.35
CA LEU A 22 -22.87 -16.26 -1.33
C LEU A 22 -24.05 -17.05 -1.91
N ALA A 23 -24.77 -16.48 -2.88
CA ALA A 23 -25.88 -17.13 -3.55
C ALA A 23 -25.46 -18.44 -4.24
N THR A 24 -24.25 -18.53 -4.78
CA THR A 24 -23.74 -19.77 -5.39
C THR A 24 -23.51 -20.89 -4.37
N LEU A 25 -23.42 -20.56 -3.09
CA LEU A 25 -23.20 -21.52 -2.00
C LEU A 25 -24.51 -22.02 -1.39
N LEU A 26 -25.62 -21.29 -1.62
CA LEU A 26 -26.94 -21.71 -1.15
C LEU A 26 -27.36 -22.97 -1.92
N GLY A 27 -27.78 -23.98 -1.20
CA GLY A 27 -28.12 -25.30 -1.79
C GLY A 27 -26.93 -26.27 -1.91
N SER A 28 -25.68 -25.76 -1.82
CA SER A 28 -24.48 -26.62 -1.80
C SER A 28 -24.05 -27.02 -0.38
N ALA A 29 -24.58 -26.34 0.65
CA ALA A 29 -24.28 -26.58 2.06
C ALA A 29 -25.55 -26.43 2.91
N ALA A 30 -25.67 -27.19 3.99
CA ALA A 30 -26.80 -27.11 4.92
C ALA A 30 -26.88 -25.73 5.63
N THR A 31 -25.73 -25.12 5.87
CA THR A 31 -25.63 -23.77 6.47
C THR A 31 -24.48 -23.00 5.85
N VAL A 32 -24.67 -21.70 5.63
CA VAL A 32 -23.65 -20.77 5.17
C VAL A 32 -23.41 -19.71 6.22
N ALA A 33 -22.19 -19.65 6.76
CA ALA A 33 -21.76 -18.59 7.66
C ALA A 33 -20.92 -17.58 6.90
N VAL A 34 -21.24 -16.29 7.02
CA VAL A 34 -20.49 -15.18 6.43
C VAL A 34 -19.35 -14.76 7.36
N SER A 35 -18.19 -14.49 6.80
CA SER A 35 -17.03 -14.01 7.56
C SER A 35 -16.14 -13.09 6.74
N THR A 36 -15.12 -12.50 7.40
CA THR A 36 -13.97 -11.91 6.72
C THR A 36 -13.08 -13.01 6.16
N SER A 37 -12.32 -12.70 5.10
CA SER A 37 -11.38 -13.63 4.45
C SER A 37 -10.20 -14.02 5.36
N CYS A 38 -9.83 -13.13 6.27
CA CYS A 38 -8.83 -13.33 7.32
C CYS A 38 -9.11 -12.37 8.49
N SER A 39 -8.23 -12.37 9.51
CA SER A 39 -8.33 -11.44 10.64
C SER A 39 -8.31 -9.98 10.19
N THR A 40 -9.16 -9.14 10.79
CA THR A 40 -9.17 -7.68 10.62
C THR A 40 -8.03 -6.97 11.36
N LEU A 41 -7.11 -7.71 11.97
CA LEU A 41 -5.90 -7.17 12.62
C LEU A 41 -4.99 -6.40 11.65
N HIS A 42 -5.15 -6.63 10.35
CA HIS A 42 -4.35 -6.00 9.29
C HIS A 42 -4.86 -4.62 8.85
N VAL A 43 -5.98 -4.16 9.38
CA VAL A 43 -6.59 -2.87 9.06
C VAL A 43 -6.77 -2.04 10.32
N PRO A 44 -6.87 -0.69 10.22
CA PRO A 44 -7.19 0.16 11.37
C PRO A 44 -8.52 -0.25 12.01
N TYR A 45 -8.73 0.15 13.26
CA TYR A 45 -9.90 -0.28 14.04
C TYR A 45 -11.21 0.27 13.48
N SER A 46 -11.33 1.58 13.25
CA SER A 46 -12.56 2.25 12.81
C SER A 46 -12.27 3.53 12.05
N LEU A 47 -13.15 3.90 11.13
CA LEU A 47 -13.16 5.19 10.43
C LEU A 47 -13.68 6.35 11.29
N GLU A 48 -14.22 6.09 12.48
CA GLU A 48 -14.82 7.12 13.32
C GLU A 48 -13.85 8.25 13.68
N PRO A 49 -12.58 7.98 14.06
CA PRO A 49 -11.60 9.03 14.35
C PRO A 49 -11.05 9.77 13.13
N GLU A 50 -11.26 9.26 11.93
CA GLU A 50 -10.70 9.81 10.69
C GLU A 50 -11.51 11.01 10.20
N THR A 51 -11.44 12.13 10.93
CA THR A 51 -12.23 13.34 10.68
C THR A 51 -11.69 14.19 9.53
N ASP A 52 -10.41 14.06 9.19
CA ASP A 52 -9.72 14.88 8.19
C ASP A 52 -9.84 14.33 6.75
N LEU A 53 -10.42 13.13 6.61
CA LEU A 53 -10.68 12.55 5.29
C LEU A 53 -11.85 13.23 4.60
N ASP A 54 -11.73 13.54 3.30
CA ASP A 54 -12.86 13.98 2.50
C ASP A 54 -13.96 12.92 2.44
N ASP A 55 -15.22 13.35 2.30
CA ASP A 55 -16.39 12.48 2.34
C ASP A 55 -16.36 11.40 1.27
N ALA A 56 -15.84 11.69 0.08
CA ALA A 56 -15.73 10.71 -0.99
C ALA A 56 -14.72 9.61 -0.60
N LEU A 57 -13.52 9.98 -0.18
CA LEU A 57 -12.50 9.03 0.27
C LEU A 57 -13.02 8.21 1.45
N ARG A 58 -13.61 8.85 2.45
CA ARG A 58 -14.18 8.19 3.63
C ARG A 58 -15.24 7.16 3.23
N SER A 59 -16.08 7.46 2.23
CA SER A 59 -17.12 6.54 1.74
C SER A 59 -16.58 5.27 1.08
N TRP A 60 -15.33 5.30 0.56
CA TRP A 60 -14.69 4.17 -0.12
C TRP A 60 -14.02 3.20 0.84
N LEU A 61 -13.81 3.62 2.08
CA LEU A 61 -13.05 2.86 3.08
C LEU A 61 -13.96 2.06 4.00
N ALA A 62 -13.43 0.95 4.52
CA ALA A 62 -13.99 0.15 5.59
C ALA A 62 -12.85 -0.44 6.41
N PHE A 63 -12.77 -0.07 7.70
CA PHE A 63 -11.81 -0.59 8.65
C PHE A 63 -12.41 -1.75 9.45
N GLY A 64 -11.77 -2.21 10.51
CA GLY A 64 -12.18 -3.40 11.24
C GLY A 64 -13.64 -3.39 11.67
N ALA A 65 -14.09 -2.30 12.31
CA ALA A 65 -15.47 -2.16 12.76
C ALA A 65 -16.49 -2.12 11.60
N GLU A 66 -16.16 -1.39 10.54
CA GLU A 66 -17.00 -1.30 9.34
C GLU A 66 -17.09 -2.65 8.63
N LYS A 67 -15.99 -3.40 8.52
CA LYS A 67 -15.97 -4.74 7.90
C LYS A 67 -16.82 -5.74 8.69
N VAL A 68 -16.82 -5.65 10.01
CA VAL A 68 -17.73 -6.47 10.84
C VAL A 68 -19.20 -6.09 10.56
N ARG A 69 -19.51 -4.80 10.39
CA ARG A 69 -20.87 -4.36 9.99
C ARG A 69 -21.24 -4.91 8.60
N GLU A 70 -20.32 -4.92 7.64
CA GLU A 70 -20.54 -5.52 6.31
C GLU A 70 -20.85 -7.01 6.39
N VAL A 71 -20.14 -7.77 7.23
CA VAL A 71 -20.45 -9.20 7.51
C VAL A 71 -21.87 -9.35 8.06
N VAL A 72 -22.27 -8.49 9.00
CA VAL A 72 -23.62 -8.50 9.58
C VAL A 72 -24.69 -8.19 8.54
N VAL A 73 -24.45 -7.18 7.67
CA VAL A 73 -25.36 -6.83 6.57
C VAL A 73 -25.55 -8.02 5.62
N LEU A 74 -24.46 -8.67 5.20
CA LEU A 74 -24.52 -9.85 4.32
C LEU A 74 -25.24 -11.02 4.99
N ALA A 75 -25.02 -11.24 6.28
CA ALA A 75 -25.74 -12.28 7.03
C ALA A 75 -27.26 -11.97 7.15
N ARG A 76 -27.63 -10.68 7.34
CA ARG A 76 -29.04 -10.25 7.31
C ARG A 76 -29.65 -10.48 5.93
N ALA A 77 -28.94 -10.14 4.87
CA ALA A 77 -29.42 -10.37 3.51
C ALA A 77 -29.73 -11.85 3.22
N LEU A 78 -28.89 -12.77 3.72
CA LEU A 78 -29.13 -14.21 3.57
C LEU A 78 -30.33 -14.71 4.39
N ARG A 79 -30.59 -14.11 5.54
CA ARG A 79 -31.67 -14.53 6.44
C ARG A 79 -33.01 -13.88 6.11
N ASP A 80 -33.00 -12.56 5.87
CA ASP A 80 -34.21 -11.72 5.81
C ASP A 80 -34.52 -11.27 4.36
N GLY A 81 -33.65 -11.61 3.40
CA GLY A 81 -33.78 -11.23 2.01
C GLY A 81 -33.04 -9.93 1.64
N HIS A 82 -32.84 -9.70 0.34
CA HIS A 82 -32.12 -8.56 -0.22
C HIS A 82 -32.77 -7.22 0.16
N ASP A 83 -34.10 -7.15 0.20
CA ASP A 83 -34.84 -5.91 0.48
C ASP A 83 -34.59 -5.39 1.91
N ALA A 84 -34.28 -6.29 2.85
CA ALA A 84 -33.97 -5.93 4.23
C ALA A 84 -32.66 -5.13 4.41
N VAL A 85 -31.81 -5.07 3.37
CA VAL A 85 -30.51 -4.40 3.34
C VAL A 85 -30.31 -3.56 2.06
N ALA A 86 -31.40 -3.16 1.41
CA ALA A 86 -31.35 -2.45 0.13
C ALA A 86 -30.56 -1.14 0.19
N ASP A 87 -30.71 -0.39 1.28
CA ASP A 87 -30.02 0.89 1.48
C ASP A 87 -28.49 0.71 1.64
N GLU A 88 -28.07 -0.29 2.41
CA GLU A 88 -26.66 -0.61 2.60
C GLU A 88 -26.01 -1.07 1.28
N ILE A 89 -26.73 -1.85 0.47
CA ILE A 89 -26.26 -2.27 -0.86
C ILE A 89 -26.17 -1.07 -1.80
N ALA A 90 -27.20 -0.22 -1.84
CA ALA A 90 -27.20 0.98 -2.67
C ALA A 90 -26.05 1.92 -2.28
N SER A 91 -25.82 2.12 -0.98
CA SER A 91 -24.69 2.92 -0.45
C SER A 91 -23.35 2.32 -0.85
N SER A 92 -23.16 1.01 -0.75
CA SER A 92 -21.94 0.31 -1.19
C SER A 92 -21.72 0.50 -2.69
N ARG A 93 -22.75 0.28 -3.51
CA ARG A 93 -22.70 0.46 -4.97
C ARG A 93 -22.32 1.90 -5.35
N ALA A 94 -22.91 2.90 -4.70
CA ALA A 94 -22.63 4.32 -4.93
C ALA A 94 -21.17 4.65 -4.61
N ALA A 95 -20.63 4.19 -3.49
CA ALA A 95 -19.25 4.40 -3.06
C ALA A 95 -18.25 3.77 -4.05
N ILE A 96 -18.50 2.54 -4.49
CA ILE A 96 -17.64 1.85 -5.47
C ILE A 96 -17.68 2.55 -6.82
N ALA A 97 -18.85 2.97 -7.28
CA ALA A 97 -19.02 3.71 -8.52
C ALA A 97 -18.33 5.08 -8.46
N SER A 98 -18.42 5.78 -7.32
CA SER A 98 -17.70 7.03 -7.06
C SER A 98 -16.20 6.82 -7.18
N ARG A 99 -15.63 5.84 -6.46
CA ARG A 99 -14.21 5.52 -6.50
C ARG A 99 -13.72 5.20 -7.91
N LYS A 100 -14.47 4.38 -8.66
CA LYS A 100 -14.11 4.00 -10.03
C LYS A 100 -14.03 5.18 -11.00
N ARG A 101 -14.74 6.27 -10.70
CA ARG A 101 -14.81 7.47 -11.59
C ARG A 101 -13.97 8.64 -11.11
N ASP A 102 -13.39 8.56 -9.91
CA ASP A 102 -12.64 9.66 -9.33
C ASP A 102 -11.36 9.94 -10.13
N PRO A 103 -11.15 11.16 -10.64
CA PRO A 103 -10.00 11.51 -11.46
C PRO A 103 -8.66 11.39 -10.69
N ARG A 104 -8.67 11.50 -9.36
CA ARG A 104 -7.47 11.33 -8.54
C ARG A 104 -6.85 9.93 -8.68
N LEU A 105 -7.67 8.92 -9.05
CA LEU A 105 -7.25 7.53 -9.22
C LEU A 105 -6.91 7.16 -10.68
N HIS A 106 -7.00 8.13 -11.59
CA HIS A 106 -6.83 7.89 -13.02
C HIS A 106 -5.73 8.77 -13.62
N ASN A 107 -4.54 8.19 -13.78
CA ASN A 107 -3.47 8.82 -14.53
C ASN A 107 -3.39 8.19 -15.93
N GLY A 108 -3.84 8.93 -16.96
CA GLY A 108 -3.86 8.45 -18.36
C GLY A 108 -2.48 8.10 -18.90
N GLN A 109 -1.44 8.83 -18.52
CA GLN A 109 -0.06 8.54 -18.96
C GLN A 109 0.45 7.22 -18.38
N ILE A 110 0.18 6.95 -17.09
CA ILE A 110 0.55 5.69 -16.46
C ILE A 110 -0.20 4.54 -17.12
N ARG A 111 -1.50 4.68 -17.37
CA ARG A 111 -2.31 3.62 -18.03
C ARG A 111 -1.81 3.32 -19.44
N ALA A 112 -1.59 4.34 -20.26
CA ALA A 112 -1.03 4.17 -21.61
C ALA A 112 0.35 3.47 -21.56
N ARG A 113 1.19 3.80 -20.58
CA ARG A 113 2.49 3.13 -20.40
C ARG A 113 2.33 1.66 -20.01
N ILE A 114 1.39 1.33 -19.14
CA ILE A 114 1.08 -0.07 -18.77
C ILE A 114 0.59 -0.84 -19.99
N GLU A 115 -0.35 -0.29 -20.76
CA GLU A 115 -0.86 -0.90 -21.99
C GLU A 115 0.26 -1.17 -23.01
N ALA A 116 1.16 -0.20 -23.21
CA ALA A 116 2.31 -0.37 -24.09
C ALA A 116 3.27 -1.48 -23.61
N ILE A 117 3.52 -1.59 -22.30
CA ILE A 117 4.34 -2.65 -21.72
C ILE A 117 3.66 -4.02 -21.91
N VAL A 118 2.37 -4.12 -21.65
CA VAL A 118 1.61 -5.37 -21.85
C VAL A 118 1.63 -5.79 -23.32
N ALA A 119 1.41 -4.84 -24.26
CA ALA A 119 1.42 -5.09 -25.68
C ALA A 119 2.80 -5.52 -26.21
N SER A 120 3.90 -4.96 -25.65
CA SER A 120 5.26 -5.35 -26.04
C SER A 120 5.71 -6.71 -25.49
N GLY A 121 4.91 -7.32 -24.60
CA GLY A 121 5.28 -8.53 -23.88
C GLY A 121 6.33 -8.21 -22.79
N ALA A 122 5.89 -8.02 -21.55
CA ALA A 122 6.76 -7.69 -20.41
C ALA A 122 7.66 -8.87 -20.01
N HIS A 123 8.59 -9.25 -20.89
CA HIS A 123 9.53 -10.36 -20.67
C HIS A 123 10.89 -9.84 -20.22
N ARG A 124 11.47 -10.47 -19.22
CA ARG A 124 12.83 -10.16 -18.78
C ARG A 124 13.91 -10.61 -19.78
N GLY A 125 13.54 -11.31 -20.84
CA GLY A 125 14.48 -11.89 -21.79
C GLY A 125 15.25 -13.11 -21.23
N ASN A 126 16.24 -13.59 -21.98
CA ASN A 126 17.06 -14.73 -21.58
C ASN A 126 18.00 -14.37 -20.41
N ALA A 127 18.05 -15.25 -19.39
CA ALA A 127 18.85 -14.99 -18.19
C ALA A 127 20.35 -14.87 -18.48
N ALA A 128 20.90 -15.68 -19.40
CA ALA A 128 22.31 -15.63 -19.77
C ALA A 128 22.68 -14.31 -20.47
N GLN A 129 21.82 -13.83 -21.38
CA GLN A 129 22.01 -12.54 -22.05
C GLN A 129 21.95 -11.37 -21.07
N ARG A 130 20.99 -11.40 -20.13
CA ARG A 130 20.91 -10.38 -19.08
C ARG A 130 22.16 -10.38 -18.22
N ARG A 131 22.63 -11.55 -17.80
CA ARG A 131 23.83 -11.69 -16.98
C ARG A 131 25.04 -11.12 -17.70
N ALA A 132 25.26 -11.50 -18.96
CA ALA A 132 26.36 -10.95 -19.75
C ALA A 132 26.32 -9.41 -19.86
N SER A 133 25.11 -8.85 -20.08
CA SER A 133 24.94 -7.39 -20.13
C SER A 133 25.17 -6.71 -18.79
N GLN A 134 24.78 -7.36 -17.69
CA GLN A 134 24.99 -6.86 -16.33
C GLN A 134 26.44 -6.92 -15.94
N ASP A 135 27.12 -8.02 -16.19
CA ASP A 135 28.54 -8.22 -15.88
C ASP A 135 29.43 -7.23 -16.66
N ALA A 136 29.07 -6.93 -17.91
CA ALA A 136 29.75 -5.91 -18.71
C ALA A 136 29.54 -4.47 -18.18
N ARG A 137 28.34 -4.19 -17.59
CA ARG A 137 27.99 -2.87 -17.05
C ARG A 137 28.50 -2.65 -15.63
N LEU A 138 28.51 -3.70 -14.85
CA LEU A 138 28.88 -3.72 -13.43
C LEU A 138 29.94 -4.78 -13.21
N PRO A 139 31.21 -4.50 -13.49
CA PRO A 139 32.32 -5.44 -13.35
C PRO A 139 32.65 -5.67 -11.86
N LEU A 140 31.78 -6.35 -11.15
CA LEU A 140 31.96 -6.65 -9.73
C LEU A 140 32.85 -7.89 -9.54
N PRO A 141 33.55 -8.01 -8.41
CA PRO A 141 34.29 -9.22 -8.06
C PRO A 141 33.33 -10.41 -7.84
N PRO A 142 33.81 -11.66 -7.83
CA PRO A 142 32.97 -12.85 -7.61
C PRO A 142 32.14 -12.83 -6.31
N LEU A 143 32.65 -12.18 -5.26
CA LEU A 143 32.02 -12.02 -3.95
C LEU A 143 32.03 -10.54 -3.58
N PRO A 144 31.14 -9.71 -4.20
CA PRO A 144 31.12 -8.29 -3.93
C PRO A 144 30.64 -8.00 -2.51
N THR A 145 31.32 -7.06 -1.87
CA THR A 145 30.97 -6.56 -0.55
C THR A 145 29.95 -5.41 -0.64
N THR A 146 29.01 -5.40 0.28
CA THR A 146 27.99 -4.34 0.41
C THR A 146 27.48 -4.29 1.85
N THR A 147 26.64 -3.32 2.19
CA THR A 147 25.96 -3.27 3.47
C THR A 147 24.64 -4.05 3.44
N ILE A 148 24.12 -4.41 4.62
CA ILE A 148 22.87 -5.20 4.75
C ILE A 148 21.64 -4.38 4.36
N GLY A 149 21.63 -3.07 4.65
CA GLY A 149 20.45 -2.22 4.42
C GLY A 149 20.58 -0.83 5.03
N SER A 150 19.52 -0.41 5.74
CA SER A 150 19.40 0.95 6.28
C SER A 150 20.47 1.29 7.31
N TYR A 151 21.01 2.50 7.22
CA TYR A 151 21.87 3.08 8.25
C TYR A 151 21.02 3.61 9.43
N PRO A 152 21.56 3.58 10.66
CA PRO A 152 20.86 4.12 11.81
C PRO A 152 20.70 5.64 11.70
N GLN A 153 19.57 6.15 12.19
CA GLN A 153 19.36 7.59 12.28
C GLN A 153 20.30 8.19 13.33
N THR A 154 21.13 9.15 12.89
CA THR A 154 22.02 9.90 13.78
C THR A 154 21.25 10.88 14.68
N SER A 155 21.88 11.35 15.73
CA SER A 155 21.31 12.44 16.55
C SER A 155 21.12 13.72 15.73
N ALA A 156 22.03 14.00 14.79
CA ALA A 156 21.97 15.17 13.91
C ALA A 156 20.70 15.12 13.03
N ILE A 157 20.38 13.98 12.44
CA ILE A 157 19.15 13.79 11.65
C ILE A 157 17.89 14.03 12.51
N ARG A 158 17.83 13.46 13.71
CA ARG A 158 16.68 13.63 14.61
C ARG A 158 16.49 15.09 15.02
N VAL A 159 17.57 15.79 15.33
CA VAL A 159 17.55 17.23 15.69
C VAL A 159 17.09 18.06 14.48
N ALA A 160 17.63 17.80 13.29
CA ALA A 160 17.24 18.51 12.07
C ALA A 160 15.74 18.33 11.76
N ARG A 161 15.21 17.12 11.89
CA ARG A 161 13.78 16.83 11.69
C ARG A 161 12.90 17.54 12.73
N ALA A 162 13.30 17.56 13.99
CA ALA A 162 12.59 18.30 15.03
C ALA A 162 12.61 19.81 14.77
N ALA A 163 13.74 20.35 14.33
CA ALA A 163 13.89 21.76 13.99
C ALA A 163 13.01 22.18 12.79
N LEU A 164 12.90 21.34 11.77
CA LEU A 164 11.99 21.57 10.65
C LEU A 164 10.52 21.59 11.12
N ARG A 165 10.10 20.60 11.90
CA ARG A 165 8.73 20.56 12.45
C ARG A 165 8.39 21.77 13.34
N ALA A 166 9.37 22.29 14.05
CA ALA A 166 9.23 23.48 14.89
C ALA A 166 9.35 24.81 14.11
N GLY A 167 9.60 24.77 12.80
CA GLY A 167 9.81 25.97 11.98
C GLY A 167 11.12 26.73 12.30
N VAL A 168 12.07 26.11 12.98
CA VAL A 168 13.38 26.70 13.31
C VAL A 168 14.31 26.72 12.10
N ILE A 169 14.19 25.74 11.23
CA ILE A 169 14.84 25.68 9.92
C ILE A 169 13.79 25.50 8.84
N ASP A 170 14.09 25.96 7.64
CA ASP A 170 13.27 25.74 6.46
C ASP A 170 13.59 24.37 5.79
N GLU A 171 12.79 24.01 4.81
CA GLU A 171 12.95 22.77 4.05
C GLU A 171 14.28 22.72 3.28
N ALA A 172 14.74 23.86 2.73
CA ALA A 172 16.00 23.94 2.00
C ALA A 172 17.20 23.60 2.89
N GLU A 173 17.22 24.13 4.10
CA GLU A 173 18.26 23.83 5.10
C GLU A 173 18.16 22.37 5.58
N TYR A 174 16.94 21.84 5.76
CA TYR A 174 16.74 20.43 6.11
C TYR A 174 17.30 19.51 5.01
N VAL A 175 16.94 19.75 3.75
CA VAL A 175 17.44 18.97 2.60
C VAL A 175 18.96 19.05 2.50
N ARG A 176 19.55 20.24 2.74
CA ARG A 176 21.00 20.40 2.75
C ARG A 176 21.67 19.52 3.80
N ARG A 177 21.12 19.46 5.01
CA ARG A 177 21.63 18.58 6.09
C ARG A 177 21.49 17.11 5.75
N MET A 178 20.36 16.70 5.18
CA MET A 178 20.18 15.30 4.75
C MET A 178 21.17 14.90 3.64
N ARG A 179 21.42 15.79 2.69
CA ARG A 179 22.45 15.55 1.65
C ARG A 179 23.86 15.43 2.26
N GLN A 180 24.18 16.18 3.28
CA GLN A 180 25.43 16.07 4.00
C GLN A 180 25.59 14.69 4.64
N GLU A 181 24.59 14.23 5.38
CA GLU A 181 24.57 12.90 6.03
C GLU A 181 24.73 11.77 4.98
N ILE A 182 24.02 11.86 3.86
CA ILE A 182 24.15 10.88 2.76
C ILE A 182 25.58 10.89 2.19
N THR A 183 26.15 12.06 1.99
CA THR A 183 27.54 12.18 1.50
C THR A 183 28.53 11.51 2.46
N GLU A 184 28.35 11.71 3.76
CA GLU A 184 29.20 11.11 4.80
C GLU A 184 29.07 9.58 4.83
N VAL A 185 27.83 9.05 4.67
CA VAL A 185 27.58 7.61 4.56
C VAL A 185 28.26 7.01 3.34
N ILE A 186 28.17 7.68 2.20
CA ILE A 186 28.83 7.21 0.96
C ILE A 186 30.35 7.22 1.13
N ALA A 187 30.91 8.34 1.61
CA ALA A 187 32.34 8.45 1.84
C ALA A 187 32.88 7.44 2.86
N LEU A 188 32.09 7.06 3.86
CA LEU A 188 32.45 5.98 4.78
C LEU A 188 32.58 4.64 4.06
N GLN A 189 31.61 4.30 3.23
CA GLN A 189 31.61 3.04 2.46
C GLN A 189 32.79 2.97 1.49
N GLU A 190 33.10 4.08 0.82
CA GLU A 190 34.30 4.19 -0.06
C GLU A 190 35.61 3.97 0.74
N ARG A 191 35.76 4.60 1.91
CA ARG A 191 36.94 4.39 2.78
C ARG A 191 37.05 2.95 3.28
N LEU A 192 35.93 2.26 3.46
CA LEU A 192 35.91 0.84 3.87
C LEU A 192 36.19 -0.10 2.70
N GLY A 193 36.23 0.41 1.48
CA GLY A 193 36.49 -0.38 0.26
C GLY A 193 35.34 -1.32 -0.10
N LEU A 194 34.10 -0.92 0.16
CA LEU A 194 32.93 -1.70 -0.28
C LEU A 194 32.77 -1.63 -1.82
N ASP A 195 32.48 -2.77 -2.43
CA ASP A 195 32.34 -2.88 -3.88
C ASP A 195 31.03 -2.30 -4.41
N VAL A 196 29.97 -2.39 -3.61
CA VAL A 196 28.64 -1.83 -3.93
C VAL A 196 28.21 -0.90 -2.83
N LEU A 197 28.07 0.38 -3.14
CA LEU A 197 27.64 1.39 -2.19
C LEU A 197 26.10 1.39 -2.08
N VAL A 198 25.60 1.51 -0.86
CA VAL A 198 24.18 1.58 -0.55
C VAL A 198 23.84 2.97 -0.05
N HIS A 199 22.77 3.58 -0.51
CA HIS A 199 22.25 4.85 0.01
C HIS A 199 21.96 4.76 1.53
N GLY A 200 21.36 3.64 1.95
CA GLY A 200 21.15 3.30 3.36
C GLY A 200 20.06 4.09 4.05
N GLU A 201 19.41 5.03 3.37
CA GLU A 201 18.22 5.77 3.82
C GLU A 201 18.34 6.39 5.22
N PRO A 202 19.45 7.07 5.56
CA PRO A 202 19.65 7.60 6.91
C PRO A 202 18.63 8.68 7.27
N GLU A 203 18.10 9.40 6.27
CA GLU A 203 17.10 10.46 6.42
C GLU A 203 15.71 9.94 6.72
N ARG A 204 15.43 8.69 6.40
CA ARG A 204 14.12 8.07 6.59
C ARG A 204 13.88 7.69 8.05
N ASN A 205 12.70 7.99 8.60
CA ASN A 205 12.34 7.57 9.96
C ASN A 205 11.81 6.13 9.99
N ASP A 206 10.67 5.87 9.35
CA ASP A 206 10.05 4.56 9.20
C ASP A 206 9.72 4.32 7.73
N MET A 207 9.88 3.08 7.25
CA MET A 207 9.68 2.77 5.84
C MET A 207 8.23 2.97 5.42
N VAL A 208 7.29 2.50 6.22
CA VAL A 208 5.87 2.57 5.90
C VAL A 208 5.41 4.01 5.94
N GLN A 209 5.77 4.76 6.99
CA GLN A 209 5.44 6.18 7.12
C GLN A 209 6.03 6.99 5.96
N TYR A 210 7.32 6.81 5.65
CA TYR A 210 8.01 7.58 4.61
C TYR A 210 7.32 7.45 3.24
N PHE A 211 6.93 6.24 2.85
CA PHE A 211 6.26 6.03 1.58
C PHE A 211 4.76 6.36 1.60
N ALA A 212 4.14 6.36 2.77
CA ALA A 212 2.75 6.77 2.91
C ALA A 212 2.54 8.30 2.88
N GLU A 213 3.60 9.06 3.15
CA GLU A 213 3.61 10.54 3.12
C GLU A 213 3.84 11.11 1.71
N GLN A 214 4.17 10.27 0.70
CA GLN A 214 4.41 10.67 -0.70
C GLN A 214 3.17 10.52 -1.56
#